data_e91f5a69963ba54858e5443ee5db8a38
#
_entry.id   e91f5a69963ba54858e5443ee5db8a38
#
_cell.length_a   1.000
_cell.length_b   1.000
_cell.length_c   1.000
_cell.angle_alpha   90.00
_cell.angle_beta   90.00
_cell.angle_gamma   90.00
#
_symmetry.space_group_name_H-M   'P 1'
#
loop_
_entity.id
_entity.type
_entity.pdbx_description
1 polymer ?
#
loop_
_entity_poly.entity_id
_entity_poly.type
_entity_poly.pdbx_seq_one_letter_code
_entity_poly.pdbx_strand_id
1 'polypeptide(L)'
;MAKSFLAGKLPFAVRGGYDFVDVRDVAKGILACSKSGEPGKGYILSGHYITIRKMLQLVGKAAKLKYHPICLPLSLAKLAAPYYERRSLKDRKPLFFTPYSVAVLASNGQFSHAAASKCFAYQPRPMEETLWDMTVWLMERKEKGKL
;
A
#
# COMPACT_ATOMS: atom_id res chain seq x y z
N MET A 1 5.67 -0.01 6.26
CA MET A 1 6.61 -0.17 5.11
C MET A 1 7.20 1.16 4.67
N ALA A 2 6.43 2.18 4.25
CA ALA A 2 6.95 3.49 3.82
C ALA A 2 7.86 4.18 4.87
N LYS A 3 7.46 4.21 6.15
CA LYS A 3 8.30 4.72 7.25
C LYS A 3 9.69 4.06 7.31
N SER A 4 9.73 2.72 7.26
CA SER A 4 10.99 1.96 7.33
C SER A 4 11.86 2.20 6.09
N PHE A 5 11.25 2.39 4.92
CA PHE A 5 11.93 2.76 3.70
C PHE A 5 12.56 4.16 3.81
N LEU A 6 11.79 5.16 4.24
CA LEU A 6 12.28 6.53 4.45
C LEU A 6 13.37 6.64 5.53
N ALA A 7 13.38 5.67 6.47
CA ALA A 7 14.43 5.55 7.48
C ALA A 7 15.65 4.74 7.01
N GLY A 8 15.69 4.26 5.76
CA GLY A 8 16.76 3.39 5.25
C GLY A 8 16.82 2.00 5.90
N LYS A 9 15.76 1.59 6.60
CA LYS A 9 15.68 0.33 7.37
C LYS A 9 14.94 -0.80 6.62
N LEU A 10 14.71 -0.68 5.32
CA LEU A 10 14.02 -1.68 4.50
C LEU A 10 14.98 -2.29 3.47
N PRO A 11 15.79 -3.30 3.84
CA PRO A 11 16.80 -3.86 2.95
C PRO A 11 16.18 -4.66 1.79
N PHE A 12 15.01 -5.27 2.01
CA PHE A 12 14.35 -6.13 1.04
C PHE A 12 12.89 -5.74 0.87
N ALA A 13 12.39 -5.93 -0.35
CA ALA A 13 10.99 -5.89 -0.68
C ALA A 13 10.62 -7.20 -1.40
N VAL A 14 9.34 -7.57 -1.46
CA VAL A 14 8.87 -8.76 -2.17
C VAL A 14 8.13 -8.34 -3.44
N ARG A 15 8.29 -9.11 -4.51
CA ARG A 15 7.50 -8.92 -5.74
C ARG A 15 6.04 -9.18 -5.43
N GLY A 16 5.17 -8.35 -5.96
CA GLY A 16 3.72 -8.39 -5.76
C GLY A 16 3.19 -6.98 -5.59
N GLY A 17 1.90 -6.86 -5.38
CA GLY A 17 1.24 -5.56 -5.23
C GLY A 17 -0.10 -5.71 -4.56
N TYR A 18 -0.71 -4.58 -4.30
CA TYR A 18 -2.04 -4.43 -3.73
C TYR A 18 -2.82 -3.37 -4.49
N ASP A 19 -4.12 -3.44 -4.37
CA ASP A 19 -4.99 -2.30 -4.67
C ASP A 19 -4.91 -1.31 -3.50
N PHE A 20 -4.48 -0.10 -3.81
CA PHE A 20 -4.43 1.00 -2.84
C PHE A 20 -5.43 2.08 -3.22
N VAL A 21 -6.12 2.59 -2.26
CA VAL A 21 -7.06 3.69 -2.41
C VAL A 21 -6.74 4.80 -1.43
N ASP A 22 -6.91 6.04 -1.86
CA ASP A 22 -6.80 7.19 -0.95
C ASP A 22 -8.05 7.28 -0.08
N VAL A 23 -7.85 7.43 1.22
CA VAL A 23 -8.96 7.56 2.20
C VAL A 23 -9.89 8.73 1.88
N ARG A 24 -9.36 9.80 1.27
CA ARG A 24 -10.13 10.98 0.84
C ARG A 24 -11.11 10.62 -0.29
N ASP A 25 -10.71 9.70 -1.17
CA ASP A 25 -11.57 9.23 -2.27
C ASP A 25 -12.62 8.24 -1.77
N VAL A 26 -12.25 7.40 -0.78
CA VAL A 26 -13.22 6.55 -0.07
C VAL A 26 -14.28 7.41 0.61
N ALA A 27 -13.90 8.45 1.34
CA ALA A 27 -14.83 9.37 1.99
C ALA A 27 -15.78 10.05 0.99
N LYS A 28 -15.25 10.54 -0.15
CA LYS A 28 -16.06 11.10 -1.24
C LYS A 28 -17.00 10.05 -1.83
N GLY A 29 -16.52 8.81 -2.05
CA GLY A 29 -17.31 7.71 -2.57
C GLY A 29 -18.47 7.34 -1.64
N ILE A 30 -18.25 7.30 -0.33
CA ILE A 30 -19.30 7.06 0.68
C ILE A 30 -20.36 8.15 0.62
N LEU A 31 -19.96 9.43 0.59
CA LEU A 31 -20.88 10.56 0.47
C LEU A 31 -21.67 10.56 -0.85
N ALA A 32 -21.04 10.18 -1.96
CA ALA A 32 -21.74 10.06 -3.23
C ALA A 32 -22.71 8.86 -3.23
N CYS A 33 -22.29 7.73 -2.67
CA CYS A 33 -23.14 6.56 -2.51
C CYS A 33 -24.38 6.84 -1.64
N SER A 34 -24.24 7.61 -0.56
CA SER A 34 -25.39 7.98 0.30
C SER A 34 -26.45 8.83 -0.41
N LYS A 35 -26.05 9.56 -1.47
CA LYS A 35 -26.95 10.42 -2.26
C LYS A 35 -27.57 9.74 -3.47
N SER A 36 -26.79 8.87 -4.12
CA SER A 36 -27.13 8.33 -5.45
C SER A 36 -26.97 6.81 -5.56
N GLY A 37 -26.60 6.13 -4.48
CA GLY A 37 -26.50 4.67 -4.46
C GLY A 37 -27.87 3.98 -4.50
N GLU A 38 -27.95 2.83 -5.14
CA GLU A 38 -29.16 2.02 -5.18
C GLU A 38 -29.35 1.30 -3.82
N PRO A 39 -30.54 1.37 -3.20
CA PRO A 39 -30.81 0.67 -1.94
C PRO A 39 -30.56 -0.85 -2.05
N GLY A 40 -29.89 -1.41 -1.04
CA GLY A 40 -29.60 -2.85 -0.98
C GLY A 40 -28.43 -3.31 -1.84
N LYS A 41 -27.76 -2.41 -2.59
CA LYS A 41 -26.62 -2.73 -3.46
C LYS A 41 -25.28 -2.41 -2.80
N GLY A 42 -24.31 -3.34 -2.90
CA GLY A 42 -22.94 -3.12 -2.45
C GLY A 42 -22.07 -2.53 -3.55
N TYR A 43 -21.18 -1.60 -3.19
CA TYR A 43 -20.22 -0.97 -4.10
C TYR A 43 -18.81 -1.10 -3.57
N ILE A 44 -17.86 -1.51 -4.45
CA ILE A 44 -16.43 -1.55 -4.12
C ILE A 44 -15.83 -0.19 -4.46
N LEU A 45 -15.20 0.44 -3.48
CA LEU A 45 -14.45 1.69 -3.64
C LEU A 45 -12.96 1.36 -3.67
N SER A 46 -12.52 0.65 -4.71
CA SER A 46 -11.11 0.36 -4.93
C SER A 46 -10.38 1.56 -5.55
N GLY A 47 -9.05 1.52 -5.48
CA GLY A 47 -8.20 2.52 -6.11
C GLY A 47 -7.46 1.96 -7.31
N HIS A 48 -6.12 1.90 -7.19
CA HIS A 48 -5.27 1.41 -8.26
C HIS A 48 -4.35 0.30 -7.76
N TYR A 49 -4.27 -0.78 -8.56
CA TYR A 49 -3.27 -1.80 -8.29
C TYR A 49 -1.87 -1.25 -8.55
N ILE A 50 -1.01 -1.32 -7.54
CA ILE A 50 0.38 -0.91 -7.65
C ILE A 50 1.31 -1.96 -7.05
N THR A 51 2.41 -2.26 -7.73
CA THR A 51 3.43 -3.16 -7.18
C THR A 51 4.21 -2.46 -6.08
N ILE A 52 4.67 -3.25 -5.10
CA ILE A 52 5.53 -2.75 -4.01
C ILE A 52 6.76 -2.02 -4.56
N ARG A 53 7.37 -2.57 -5.61
CA ARG A 53 8.51 -1.94 -6.28
C ARG A 53 8.17 -0.54 -6.80
N LYS A 54 7.06 -0.41 -7.54
CA LYS A 54 6.63 0.89 -8.09
C LYS A 54 6.28 1.88 -6.99
N MET A 55 5.58 1.41 -5.94
CA MET A 55 5.26 2.24 -4.78
C MET A 55 6.53 2.80 -4.11
N LEU A 56 7.53 1.94 -3.85
CA LEU A 56 8.79 2.39 -3.24
C LEU A 56 9.59 3.31 -4.16
N GLN A 57 9.54 3.12 -5.49
CA GLN A 57 10.13 4.05 -6.45
C GLN A 57 9.50 5.43 -6.39
N LEU A 58 8.16 5.51 -6.31
CA LEU A 58 7.44 6.79 -6.22
C LEU A 58 7.73 7.50 -4.89
N VAL A 59 7.70 6.77 -3.78
CA VAL A 59 8.08 7.30 -2.46
C VAL A 59 9.54 7.77 -2.45
N GLY A 60 10.45 7.00 -3.03
CA GLY A 60 11.87 7.38 -3.16
C GLY A 60 12.07 8.65 -3.99
N LYS A 61 11.32 8.77 -5.12
CA LYS A 61 11.34 9.97 -5.96
C LYS A 61 10.84 11.19 -5.19
N ALA A 62 9.72 11.07 -4.48
CA ALA A 62 9.15 12.16 -3.68
C ALA A 62 10.08 12.59 -2.53
N ALA A 63 10.76 11.64 -1.89
CA ALA A 63 11.70 11.90 -0.81
C ALA A 63 13.14 12.19 -1.29
N LYS A 64 13.41 12.24 -2.60
CA LYS A 64 14.75 12.41 -3.21
C LYS A 64 15.78 11.39 -2.71
N LEU A 65 15.34 10.17 -2.40
CA LEU A 65 16.21 9.09 -1.92
C LEU A 65 16.82 8.33 -3.11
N LYS A 66 18.12 8.06 -3.04
CA LYS A 66 18.83 7.20 -4.01
C LYS A 66 18.82 5.72 -3.63
N TYR A 67 18.19 5.37 -2.52
CA TYR A 67 18.18 4.02 -1.99
C TYR A 67 17.05 3.19 -2.64
N HIS A 68 17.42 1.97 -3.08
CA HIS A 68 16.47 1.02 -3.67
C HIS A 68 16.60 -0.34 -2.97
N PRO A 69 15.56 -0.84 -2.30
CA PRO A 69 15.60 -2.15 -1.69
C PRO A 69 15.66 -3.25 -2.75
N ILE A 70 16.32 -4.34 -2.43
CA ILE A 70 16.39 -5.52 -3.29
C ILE A 70 15.02 -6.19 -3.34
N CYS A 71 14.44 -6.35 -4.55
CA CYS A 71 13.15 -7.02 -4.71
C CYS A 71 13.34 -8.53 -4.85
N LEU A 72 12.98 -9.27 -3.83
CA LEU A 72 13.02 -10.73 -3.81
C LEU A 72 11.87 -11.33 -4.62
N PRO A 73 12.10 -12.41 -5.38
CA PRO A 73 11.04 -13.17 -6.00
C PRO A 73 10.15 -13.82 -4.94
N LEU A 74 8.87 -14.01 -5.29
CA LEU A 74 7.85 -14.50 -4.37
C LEU A 74 8.16 -15.91 -3.81
N SER A 75 8.79 -16.77 -4.63
CA SER A 75 9.22 -18.11 -4.23
C SER A 75 10.22 -18.08 -3.08
N LEU A 76 11.25 -17.24 -3.17
CA LEU A 76 12.22 -17.07 -2.10
C LEU A 76 11.60 -16.45 -0.84
N ALA A 77 10.69 -15.49 -1.03
CA ALA A 77 9.97 -14.88 0.08
C ALA A 77 9.09 -15.90 0.83
N LYS A 78 8.40 -16.81 0.12
CA LYS A 78 7.61 -17.89 0.72
C LYS A 78 8.48 -18.84 1.57
N LEU A 79 9.66 -19.18 1.08
CA LEU A 79 10.59 -20.07 1.81
C LEU A 79 11.17 -19.40 3.06
N ALA A 80 11.52 -18.13 2.98
CA ALA A 80 12.14 -17.36 4.06
C ALA A 80 11.14 -16.86 5.13
N ALA A 81 9.87 -16.68 4.76
CA ALA A 81 8.86 -16.06 5.63
C ALA A 81 8.68 -16.74 6.99
N PRO A 82 8.59 -18.10 7.11
CA PRO A 82 8.40 -18.74 8.41
C PRO A 82 9.60 -18.54 9.35
N TYR A 83 10.82 -18.56 8.79
CA TYR A 83 12.03 -18.30 9.56
C TYR A 83 12.06 -16.86 10.07
N TYR A 84 11.73 -15.88 9.20
CA TYR A 84 11.72 -14.46 9.53
C TYR A 84 10.67 -14.13 10.58
N GLU A 85 9.49 -14.72 10.49
CA GLU A 85 8.41 -14.57 11.46
C GLU A 85 8.83 -15.06 12.85
N ARG A 86 9.37 -16.30 12.94
CA ARG A 86 9.85 -16.86 14.22
C ARG A 86 10.94 -16.01 14.86
N ARG A 87 11.89 -15.51 14.06
CA ARG A 87 12.96 -14.65 14.55
C ARG A 87 12.45 -13.28 14.99
N SER A 88 11.54 -12.67 14.22
CA SER A 88 10.95 -11.37 14.57
C SER A 88 10.12 -11.43 15.84
N LEU A 89 9.38 -12.52 16.06
CA LEU A 89 8.64 -12.77 17.29
C LEU A 89 9.59 -12.88 18.50
N LYS A 90 10.69 -13.64 18.36
CA LYS A 90 11.69 -13.76 19.41
C LYS A 90 12.36 -12.43 19.75
N ASP A 91 12.71 -11.65 18.73
CA ASP A 91 13.40 -10.36 18.87
C ASP A 91 12.43 -9.18 19.15
N ARG A 92 11.12 -9.43 19.28
CA ARG A 92 10.06 -8.41 19.42
C ARG A 92 10.13 -7.31 18.35
N LYS A 93 10.52 -7.67 17.13
CA LYS A 93 10.62 -6.75 15.98
C LYS A 93 9.33 -6.71 15.19
N PRO A 94 9.07 -5.62 14.44
CA PRO A 94 7.89 -5.54 13.58
C PRO A 94 7.85 -6.68 12.55
N LEU A 95 6.70 -7.32 12.42
CA LEU A 95 6.44 -8.42 11.48
C LEU A 95 6.17 -7.87 10.08
N PHE A 96 7.21 -7.66 9.28
CA PHE A 96 7.06 -7.19 7.89
C PHE A 96 6.84 -8.32 6.89
N PHE A 97 7.38 -9.51 7.19
CA PHE A 97 7.31 -10.68 6.33
C PHE A 97 6.76 -11.87 7.12
N THR A 98 5.49 -12.13 6.93
CA THR A 98 4.83 -13.32 7.46
C THR A 98 4.40 -14.22 6.30
N PRO A 99 4.21 -15.53 6.49
CA PRO A 99 3.64 -16.40 5.47
C PRO A 99 2.30 -15.85 4.94
N TYR A 100 1.48 -15.28 5.81
CA TYR A 100 0.22 -14.64 5.44
C TYR A 100 0.42 -13.42 4.54
N SER A 101 1.31 -12.49 4.89
CA SER A 101 1.57 -11.30 4.07
C SER A 101 2.12 -11.65 2.68
N VAL A 102 2.94 -12.71 2.59
CA VAL A 102 3.45 -13.21 1.33
C VAL A 102 2.36 -13.91 0.51
N ALA A 103 1.45 -14.65 1.15
CA ALA A 103 0.29 -15.25 0.48
C ALA A 103 -0.65 -14.20 -0.08
N VAL A 104 -0.94 -13.13 0.66
CA VAL A 104 -1.75 -12.00 0.20
C VAL A 104 -1.09 -11.30 -1.00
N LEU A 105 0.23 -11.09 -0.99
CA LEU A 105 0.95 -10.55 -2.15
C LEU A 105 0.88 -11.45 -3.39
N ALA A 106 0.68 -12.75 -3.19
CA ALA A 106 0.54 -13.74 -4.28
C ALA A 106 -0.89 -13.85 -4.79
N SER A 107 -1.87 -13.33 -4.06
CA SER A 107 -3.28 -13.38 -4.45
C SER A 107 -3.61 -12.31 -5.50
N ASN A 108 -4.76 -12.46 -6.15
CA ASN A 108 -5.27 -11.43 -7.04
C ASN A 108 -5.73 -10.22 -6.20
N GLY A 109 -4.94 -9.16 -6.21
CA GLY A 109 -5.24 -7.90 -5.52
C GLY A 109 -5.85 -6.84 -6.43
N GLN A 110 -6.40 -7.21 -7.59
CA GLN A 110 -7.07 -6.28 -8.51
C GLN A 110 -8.57 -6.29 -8.25
N PHE A 111 -9.10 -5.14 -7.87
CA PHE A 111 -10.54 -4.97 -7.62
C PHE A 111 -11.10 -3.94 -8.60
N SER A 112 -12.36 -4.14 -9.01
CA SER A 112 -13.04 -3.23 -9.93
C SER A 112 -14.01 -2.33 -9.17
N HIS A 113 -13.89 -1.03 -9.38
CA HIS A 113 -14.84 -0.02 -8.91
C HIS A 113 -15.86 0.40 -10.00
N ALA A 114 -15.97 -0.37 -11.09
CA ALA A 114 -16.83 -0.02 -12.23
C ALA A 114 -18.29 0.22 -11.84
N ALA A 115 -18.84 -0.55 -10.89
CA ALA A 115 -20.21 -0.37 -10.40
C ALA A 115 -20.38 0.99 -9.70
N ALA A 116 -19.41 1.40 -8.85
CA ALA A 116 -19.39 2.68 -8.18
C ALA A 116 -19.24 3.84 -9.19
N SER A 117 -18.34 3.69 -10.16
CA SER A 117 -18.13 4.70 -11.22
C SER A 117 -19.38 4.89 -12.06
N LYS A 118 -20.09 3.82 -12.41
CA LYS A 118 -21.33 3.88 -13.20
C LYS A 118 -22.48 4.52 -12.41
N CYS A 119 -22.61 4.21 -11.13
CA CYS A 119 -23.74 4.62 -10.32
C CYS A 119 -23.63 6.07 -9.83
N PHE A 120 -22.47 6.47 -9.33
CA PHE A 120 -22.26 7.80 -8.72
C PHE A 120 -20.93 8.46 -9.11
N ALA A 121 -20.41 8.14 -10.31
CA ALA A 121 -19.20 8.75 -10.89
C ALA A 121 -17.97 8.68 -9.97
N TYR A 122 -17.82 7.58 -9.21
CA TYR A 122 -16.64 7.37 -8.39
C TYR A 122 -15.38 7.29 -9.26
N GLN A 123 -14.39 8.12 -8.94
CA GLN A 123 -13.11 8.18 -9.63
C GLN A 123 -11.99 8.40 -8.62
N PRO A 124 -11.18 7.37 -8.32
CA PRO A 124 -10.04 7.49 -7.43
C PRO A 124 -8.93 8.31 -8.10
N ARG A 125 -8.23 9.12 -7.29
CA ARG A 125 -7.10 9.94 -7.77
C ARG A 125 -5.92 9.08 -8.20
N PRO A 126 -5.00 9.62 -9.03
CA PRO A 126 -3.77 8.92 -9.38
C PRO A 126 -2.95 8.54 -8.14
N MET A 127 -2.37 7.34 -8.15
CA MET A 127 -1.58 6.83 -7.02
C MET A 127 -0.33 7.68 -6.75
N GLU A 128 0.20 8.30 -7.77
CA GLU A 128 1.32 9.23 -7.67
C GLU A 128 1.03 10.39 -6.71
N GLU A 129 -0.15 10.98 -6.79
CA GLU A 129 -0.60 12.07 -5.92
C GLU A 129 -0.71 11.58 -4.47
N THR A 130 -1.40 10.45 -4.26
CA THR A 130 -1.55 9.85 -2.93
C THR A 130 -0.20 9.55 -2.27
N LEU A 131 0.72 8.96 -3.01
CA LEU A 131 2.03 8.60 -2.48
C LEU A 131 2.92 9.82 -2.25
N TRP A 132 2.78 10.85 -3.08
CA TRP A 132 3.47 12.13 -2.87
C TRP A 132 3.01 12.78 -1.56
N ASP A 133 1.71 12.99 -1.39
CA ASP A 133 1.13 13.61 -0.20
C ASP A 133 1.51 12.84 1.08
N MET A 134 1.38 11.51 1.04
CA MET A 134 1.79 10.64 2.14
C MET A 134 3.27 10.81 2.47
N THR A 135 4.13 10.88 1.45
CA THR A 135 5.59 11.02 1.65
C THR A 135 5.94 12.36 2.27
N VAL A 136 5.38 13.45 1.76
CA VAL A 136 5.58 14.79 2.32
C VAL A 136 5.15 14.83 3.79
N TRP A 137 3.96 14.34 4.10
CA TRP A 137 3.45 14.28 5.46
C TRP A 137 4.34 13.45 6.41
N LEU A 138 4.87 12.31 5.94
CA LEU A 138 5.79 11.49 6.73
C LEU A 138 7.12 12.21 6.98
N MET A 139 7.64 12.95 6.00
CA MET A 139 8.87 13.70 6.15
C MET A 139 8.73 14.85 7.15
N GLU A 140 7.66 15.63 7.07
CA GLU A 140 7.36 16.70 8.03
C GLU A 140 7.22 16.18 9.46
N ARG A 141 6.59 15.01 9.64
CA ARG A 141 6.47 14.40 10.97
C ARG A 141 7.81 13.90 11.51
N LYS A 142 8.68 13.42 10.63
CA LYS A 142 10.04 13.01 11.00
C LYS A 142 10.85 14.20 11.50
N GLU A 143 10.79 15.34 10.82
CA GLU A 143 11.46 16.57 11.23
C GLU A 143 10.96 17.09 12.58
N LYS A 144 9.66 16.93 12.85
CA LYS A 144 9.06 17.33 14.14
C LYS A 144 9.27 16.31 15.28
N GLY A 145 10.10 15.28 15.08
CA GLY A 145 10.38 14.24 16.09
C GLY A 145 9.15 13.39 16.51
N LYS A 146 8.08 13.37 15.69
CA LYS A 146 6.80 12.70 15.99
C LYS A 146 6.63 11.36 15.25
N LEU A 147 7.73 10.73 14.80
CA LEU A 147 7.72 9.49 14.03
C LEU A 147 8.44 8.33 14.72
#